data_090d6e355f693170a43618d86fc43312
#
_entry.id   090d6e355f693170a43618d86fc43312
#
_cell.length_a   1.000
_cell.length_b   1.000
_cell.length_c   1.000
_cell.angle_alpha   90.00
_cell.angle_beta   90.00
_cell.angle_gamma   90.00
#
_symmetry.space_group_name_H-M   'P 1'
#
loop_
_entity.id
_entity.type
_entity.pdbx_description
1 polymer ?
#
loop_
_entity_poly.entity_id
_entity_poly.type
_entity_poly.pdbx_seq_one_letter_code
_entity_poly.pdbx_strand_id
1 'polypeptide(L)'
;MDLKQQIENYVPVNEQEEKDKALLLEWLCEPEVFTRKNKKAHFTASAWVVNPARTKVLMIYHNIYNSWAWMGGHADGETDLLAVAEREAKEESGIEDIYPVSKNIASLEVVTVNGHEKKGEYVSAHLHLNVTYIFEAPEEQKLFVKPDENSGVMWIEIDDIKNKSTEKWFIDRIYSKLIKKMKEI
;
A
#
# COMPACT_ATOMS: atom_id res chain seq x y z
N MET A 1 -10.87 17.04 -3.09
CA MET A 1 -11.64 16.25 -2.11
C MET A 1 -10.66 15.90 -1.02
N ASP A 2 -10.98 16.18 0.23
CA ASP A 2 -10.12 15.80 1.34
C ASP A 2 -10.19 14.28 1.61
N LEU A 3 -9.28 13.73 2.43
CA LEU A 3 -9.22 12.30 2.70
C LEU A 3 -10.51 11.75 3.32
N LYS A 4 -11.13 12.52 4.24
CA LYS A 4 -12.39 12.12 4.88
C LYS A 4 -13.48 11.89 3.85
N GLN A 5 -13.67 12.86 2.95
CA GLN A 5 -14.65 12.76 1.86
C GLN A 5 -14.32 11.59 0.91
N GLN A 6 -13.03 11.33 0.63
CA GLN A 6 -12.64 10.19 -0.19
C GLN A 6 -13.03 8.86 0.48
N ILE A 7 -12.76 8.71 1.79
CA ILE A 7 -13.13 7.51 2.54
C ILE A 7 -14.66 7.39 2.65
N GLU A 8 -15.38 8.49 2.94
CA GLU A 8 -16.85 8.49 3.01
C GLU A 8 -17.49 8.05 1.69
N ASN A 9 -16.95 8.50 0.56
CA ASN A 9 -17.46 8.18 -0.78
C ASN A 9 -16.99 6.81 -1.30
N TYR A 10 -16.00 6.19 -0.65
CA TYR A 10 -15.53 4.86 -1.05
C TYR A 10 -16.62 3.81 -0.88
N VAL A 11 -16.84 3.00 -1.91
CA VAL A 11 -17.83 1.91 -1.87
C VAL A 11 -17.10 0.60 -1.57
N PRO A 12 -17.27 0.02 -0.37
CA PRO A 12 -16.67 -1.25 0.00
C PRO A 12 -17.13 -2.39 -0.92
N VAL A 13 -16.22 -3.30 -1.26
CA VAL A 13 -16.53 -4.46 -2.11
C VAL A 13 -16.77 -5.74 -1.32
N ASN A 14 -16.52 -5.72 -0.01
CA ASN A 14 -16.71 -6.85 0.89
C ASN A 14 -16.87 -6.37 2.35
N GLU A 15 -17.23 -7.31 3.25
CA GLU A 15 -17.44 -7.03 4.67
C GLU A 15 -16.18 -6.50 5.38
N GLN A 16 -14.98 -6.96 4.98
CA GLN A 16 -13.72 -6.45 5.55
C GLN A 16 -13.60 -4.95 5.30
N GLU A 17 -13.76 -4.50 4.05
CA GLU A 17 -13.68 -3.07 3.75
C GLU A 17 -14.79 -2.23 4.40
N GLU A 18 -15.98 -2.81 4.62
CA GLU A 18 -17.05 -2.12 5.38
C GLU A 18 -16.61 -1.83 6.82
N LYS A 19 -16.02 -2.83 7.49
CA LYS A 19 -15.52 -2.70 8.87
C LYS A 19 -14.30 -1.77 8.93
N ASP A 20 -13.35 -1.97 8.03
CA ASP A 20 -12.14 -1.17 7.98
C ASP A 20 -12.42 0.29 7.66
N LYS A 21 -13.35 0.57 6.72
CA LYS A 21 -13.81 1.93 6.42
C LYS A 21 -14.35 2.64 7.67
N ALA A 22 -15.16 1.96 8.48
CA ALA A 22 -15.69 2.52 9.71
C ALA A 22 -14.57 2.89 10.69
N LEU A 23 -13.58 2.00 10.86
CA LEU A 23 -12.41 2.25 11.70
C LEU A 23 -11.55 3.40 11.17
N LEU A 24 -11.29 3.47 9.86
CA LEU A 24 -10.52 4.58 9.29
C LEU A 24 -11.20 5.93 9.57
N LEU A 25 -12.53 6.01 9.43
CA LEU A 25 -13.28 7.23 9.72
C LEU A 25 -13.26 7.61 11.21
N GLU A 26 -13.33 6.63 12.10
CA GLU A 26 -13.20 6.85 13.54
C GLU A 26 -11.81 7.42 13.88
N TRP A 27 -10.75 6.78 13.39
CA TRP A 27 -9.37 7.19 13.67
C TRP A 27 -8.97 8.52 13.05
N LEU A 28 -9.63 9.00 11.99
CA LEU A 28 -9.35 10.32 11.42
C LEU A 28 -9.51 11.47 12.41
N CYS A 29 -10.29 11.29 13.47
CA CYS A 29 -10.48 12.29 14.52
C CYS A 29 -9.42 12.24 15.62
N GLU A 30 -8.57 11.20 15.62
CA GLU A 30 -7.53 11.02 16.64
C GLU A 30 -6.31 11.92 16.37
N PRO A 31 -5.71 12.49 17.42
CA PRO A 31 -4.53 13.33 17.26
C PRO A 31 -3.34 12.52 16.74
N GLU A 32 -2.49 13.20 15.96
CA GLU A 32 -1.23 12.65 15.40
C GLU A 32 -1.41 11.39 14.53
N VAL A 33 -2.62 11.11 14.04
CA VAL A 33 -2.92 9.88 13.28
C VAL A 33 -2.18 9.81 11.93
N PHE A 34 -1.71 10.94 11.39
CA PHE A 34 -0.87 10.99 10.20
C PHE A 34 0.63 10.84 10.51
N THR A 35 1.01 10.65 11.76
CA THR A 35 2.41 10.53 12.17
C THR A 35 2.64 9.30 13.02
N ARG A 36 3.87 8.78 13.00
CA ARG A 36 4.31 7.69 13.88
C ARG A 36 4.39 8.06 15.38
N LYS A 37 4.03 9.31 15.74
CA LYS A 37 3.85 9.70 17.14
C LYS A 37 2.63 9.03 17.74
N ASN A 38 1.57 8.80 16.97
CA ASN A 38 0.48 7.92 17.36
C ASN A 38 0.96 6.47 17.30
N LYS A 39 1.32 5.92 18.48
CA LYS A 39 1.88 4.57 18.64
C LYS A 39 0.85 3.45 18.53
N LYS A 40 -0.45 3.76 18.45
CA LYS A 40 -1.53 2.77 18.38
C LYS A 40 -1.97 2.51 16.96
N ALA A 41 -2.16 3.59 16.19
CA ALA A 41 -2.55 3.53 14.79
C ALA A 41 -2.11 4.80 14.06
N HIS A 42 -1.71 4.67 12.80
CA HIS A 42 -1.40 5.82 11.95
C HIS A 42 -1.61 5.50 10.48
N PHE A 43 -1.84 6.55 9.68
CA PHE A 43 -2.10 6.39 8.26
C PHE A 43 -0.85 6.00 7.48
N THR A 44 -1.08 5.10 6.54
CA THR A 44 -0.14 4.67 5.50
C THR A 44 -0.82 4.72 4.14
N ALA A 45 -0.02 4.77 3.09
CA ALA A 45 -0.53 4.68 1.73
C ALA A 45 0.28 3.66 0.93
N SER A 46 -0.41 2.91 0.08
CA SER A 46 0.20 1.90 -0.78
C SER A 46 -0.09 2.14 -2.25
N ALA A 47 0.87 1.79 -3.09
CA ALA A 47 0.79 1.85 -4.52
C ALA A 47 0.68 0.43 -5.11
N TRP A 48 -0.41 0.19 -5.86
CA TRP A 48 -0.56 -0.97 -6.72
C TRP A 48 -0.18 -0.56 -8.14
N VAL A 49 1.08 -0.80 -8.51
CA VAL A 49 1.63 -0.32 -9.79
C VAL A 49 1.52 -1.41 -10.84
N VAL A 50 0.77 -1.14 -11.89
CA VAL A 50 0.51 -2.08 -13.00
C VAL A 50 1.21 -1.64 -14.28
N ASN A 51 1.54 -2.58 -15.15
CA ASN A 51 1.98 -2.27 -16.51
C ASN A 51 0.79 -1.83 -17.39
N PRO A 52 1.01 -1.17 -18.55
CA PRO A 52 -0.08 -0.72 -19.43
C PRO A 52 -0.99 -1.84 -19.92
N ALA A 53 -0.46 -3.06 -20.09
CA ALA A 53 -1.24 -4.24 -20.46
C ALA A 53 -2.06 -4.82 -19.31
N ARG A 54 -1.82 -4.36 -18.06
CA ARG A 54 -2.46 -4.85 -16.82
C ARG A 54 -2.32 -6.34 -16.61
N THR A 55 -1.20 -6.90 -17.04
CA THR A 55 -0.83 -8.32 -16.87
C THR A 55 0.17 -8.52 -15.73
N LYS A 56 0.89 -7.45 -15.35
CA LYS A 56 1.93 -7.48 -14.34
C LYS A 56 1.75 -6.40 -13.29
N VAL A 57 2.28 -6.66 -12.11
CA VAL A 57 2.37 -5.73 -11.00
C VAL A 57 3.84 -5.57 -10.60
N LEU A 58 4.28 -4.32 -10.38
CA LEU A 58 5.58 -4.04 -9.82
C LEU A 58 5.56 -4.32 -8.32
N MET A 59 6.43 -5.19 -7.85
CA MET A 59 6.53 -5.57 -6.44
C MET A 59 7.97 -5.49 -5.96
N ILE A 60 8.14 -5.35 -4.66
CA ILE A 60 9.42 -5.37 -3.96
C ILE A 60 9.55 -6.62 -3.10
N TYR A 61 10.78 -7.12 -2.92
CA TYR A 61 11.05 -8.14 -1.93
C TYR A 61 11.39 -7.48 -0.60
N HIS A 62 10.40 -7.39 0.28
CA HIS A 62 10.47 -6.63 1.53
C HIS A 62 11.31 -7.38 2.57
N ASN A 63 12.37 -6.74 3.09
CA ASN A 63 13.36 -7.39 3.98
C ASN A 63 12.77 -7.88 5.30
N ILE A 64 11.83 -7.13 5.92
CA ILE A 64 11.22 -7.51 7.21
C ILE A 64 10.23 -8.66 7.03
N TYR A 65 9.37 -8.59 5.99
CA TYR A 65 8.35 -9.62 5.75
C TYR A 65 8.88 -10.85 5.04
N ASN A 66 10.10 -10.75 4.45
CA ASN A 66 10.73 -11.80 3.67
C ASN A 66 9.79 -12.35 2.58
N SER A 67 9.15 -11.45 1.88
CA SER A 67 8.08 -11.71 0.91
C SER A 67 8.04 -10.67 -0.19
N TRP A 68 7.56 -11.06 -1.37
CA TRP A 68 7.16 -10.11 -2.39
C TRP A 68 5.89 -9.40 -1.96
N ALA A 69 5.95 -8.07 -1.92
CA ALA A 69 4.90 -7.20 -1.44
C ALA A 69 4.70 -6.00 -2.35
N TRP A 70 3.56 -5.35 -2.24
CA TRP A 70 3.32 -4.04 -2.83
C TRP A 70 4.21 -2.97 -2.20
N MET A 71 4.29 -1.82 -2.83
CA MET A 71 5.04 -0.68 -2.29
C MET A 71 4.14 0.21 -1.46
N GLY A 72 4.70 0.85 -0.44
CA GLY A 72 3.97 1.81 0.37
C GLY A 72 4.68 2.18 1.66
N GLY A 73 4.22 3.27 2.26
CA GLY A 73 4.87 3.80 3.47
C GLY A 73 3.96 4.68 4.31
N HIS A 74 4.58 5.28 5.31
CA HIS A 74 3.89 6.11 6.29
C HIS A 74 3.57 7.50 5.73
N ALA A 75 2.45 8.04 6.18
CA ALA A 75 2.06 9.41 5.88
C ALA A 75 3.09 10.44 6.38
N ASP A 76 3.68 10.21 7.56
CA ASP A 76 4.71 11.04 8.20
C ASP A 76 4.38 12.55 8.22
N GLY A 77 3.10 12.86 8.42
CA GLY A 77 2.54 14.20 8.49
C GLY A 77 1.90 14.72 7.20
N GLU A 78 2.10 14.02 6.08
CA GLU A 78 1.42 14.33 4.82
C GLU A 78 -0.03 13.81 4.86
N THR A 79 -0.95 14.63 4.35
CA THR A 79 -2.39 14.29 4.30
C THR A 79 -2.87 13.92 2.90
N ASP A 80 -2.09 14.22 1.86
CA ASP A 80 -2.30 13.74 0.49
C ASP A 80 -1.71 12.33 0.34
N LEU A 81 -2.52 11.33 0.68
CA LEU A 81 -2.09 9.93 0.65
C LEU A 81 -1.86 9.38 -0.77
N LEU A 82 -2.40 10.03 -1.81
CA LEU A 82 -2.03 9.70 -3.19
C LEU A 82 -0.58 10.11 -3.48
N ALA A 83 -0.19 11.31 -3.03
CA ALA A 83 1.20 11.77 -3.16
C ALA A 83 2.17 10.91 -2.33
N VAL A 84 1.75 10.45 -1.14
CA VAL A 84 2.53 9.49 -0.33
C VAL A 84 2.75 8.19 -1.09
N ALA A 85 1.69 7.58 -1.63
CA ALA A 85 1.80 6.32 -2.38
C ALA A 85 2.72 6.44 -3.61
N GLU A 86 2.61 7.54 -4.35
CA GLU A 86 3.47 7.82 -5.51
C GLU A 86 4.95 7.96 -5.09
N ARG A 87 5.21 8.73 -4.04
CA ARG A 87 6.57 8.93 -3.50
C ARG A 87 7.19 7.61 -3.07
N GLU A 88 6.48 6.81 -2.27
CA GLU A 88 6.97 5.51 -1.79
C GLU A 88 7.25 4.55 -2.94
N ALA A 89 6.37 4.50 -3.95
CA ALA A 89 6.61 3.68 -5.14
C ALA A 89 7.92 4.06 -5.85
N LYS A 90 8.18 5.36 -6.01
CA LYS A 90 9.43 5.86 -6.61
C LYS A 90 10.65 5.56 -5.75
N GLU A 91 10.55 5.77 -4.44
CA GLU A 91 11.67 5.55 -3.51
C GLU A 91 12.06 4.07 -3.39
N GLU A 92 11.07 3.17 -3.33
CA GLU A 92 11.30 1.75 -3.10
C GLU A 92 11.69 0.97 -4.35
N SER A 93 11.32 1.47 -5.55
CA SER A 93 11.57 0.77 -6.81
C SER A 93 12.51 1.50 -7.78
N GLY A 94 12.74 2.79 -7.57
CA GLY A 94 13.49 3.64 -8.50
C GLY A 94 12.74 4.01 -9.77
N ILE A 95 11.44 3.67 -9.86
CA ILE A 95 10.62 4.03 -11.01
C ILE A 95 10.38 5.55 -11.04
N GLU A 96 10.49 6.19 -12.20
CA GLU A 96 10.33 7.64 -12.34
C GLU A 96 8.99 7.99 -13.00
N ASP A 97 8.68 7.32 -14.11
CA ASP A 97 7.45 7.54 -14.88
C ASP A 97 6.33 6.65 -14.33
N ILE A 98 5.48 7.23 -13.49
CA ILE A 98 4.35 6.56 -12.85
C ILE A 98 3.16 7.51 -12.82
N TYR A 99 1.98 7.03 -13.16
CA TYR A 99 0.77 7.83 -13.28
C TYR A 99 -0.39 7.19 -12.54
N PRO A 100 -1.14 7.94 -11.70
CA PRO A 100 -2.33 7.40 -11.07
C PRO A 100 -3.41 7.11 -12.13
N VAL A 101 -3.92 5.89 -12.14
CA VAL A 101 -5.04 5.49 -13.01
C VAL A 101 -6.31 6.25 -12.62
N SER A 102 -6.45 6.53 -11.32
CA SER A 102 -7.50 7.36 -10.75
C SER A 102 -6.99 8.06 -9.50
N LYS A 103 -7.56 9.24 -9.20
CA LYS A 103 -7.31 9.92 -7.92
C LYS A 103 -8.14 9.36 -6.76
N ASN A 104 -9.04 8.43 -7.03
CA ASN A 104 -9.87 7.80 -6.02
C ASN A 104 -9.15 6.63 -5.35
N ILE A 105 -9.48 6.40 -4.08
CA ILE A 105 -9.01 5.23 -3.33
C ILE A 105 -9.47 3.96 -4.06
N ALA A 106 -8.52 3.06 -4.33
CA ALA A 106 -8.80 1.76 -4.96
C ALA A 106 -9.11 0.69 -3.91
N SER A 107 -8.49 0.76 -2.74
CA SER A 107 -8.69 -0.19 -1.65
C SER A 107 -8.38 0.47 -0.32
N LEU A 108 -9.00 0.00 0.76
CA LEU A 108 -8.67 0.43 2.11
C LEU A 108 -8.65 -0.77 3.07
N GLU A 109 -7.71 -0.74 4.01
CA GLU A 109 -7.43 -1.82 4.94
C GLU A 109 -6.93 -1.31 6.29
N VAL A 110 -7.30 -2.00 7.35
CA VAL A 110 -6.62 -1.89 8.65
C VAL A 110 -5.65 -3.06 8.77
N VAL A 111 -4.36 -2.78 8.67
CA VAL A 111 -3.30 -3.79 8.69
C VAL A 111 -2.62 -3.82 10.05
N THR A 112 -2.53 -5.00 10.65
CA THR A 112 -1.82 -5.20 11.92
C THR A 112 -0.32 -5.31 11.67
N VAL A 113 0.46 -4.49 12.37
CA VAL A 113 1.92 -4.59 12.40
C VAL A 113 2.33 -5.23 13.72
N ASN A 114 3.02 -6.36 13.64
CA ASN A 114 3.55 -7.03 14.83
C ASN A 114 4.69 -6.21 15.46
N GLY A 115 4.86 -6.37 16.78
CA GLY A 115 5.99 -5.78 17.47
C GLY A 115 7.32 -6.26 16.87
N HIS A 116 8.23 -5.33 16.63
CA HIS A 116 9.52 -5.61 15.99
C HIS A 116 10.62 -4.67 16.48
N GLU A 117 11.87 -5.02 16.20
CA GLU A 117 13.00 -4.13 16.44
C GLU A 117 13.30 -3.32 15.18
N LYS A 118 13.48 -2.00 15.34
CA LYS A 118 13.90 -1.08 14.29
C LYS A 118 15.00 -0.16 14.80
N LYS A 119 16.16 -0.18 14.16
CA LYS A 119 17.35 0.64 14.55
C LYS A 119 17.75 0.49 16.01
N GLY A 120 17.60 -0.71 16.58
CA GLY A 120 17.97 -1.03 17.97
C GLY A 120 16.92 -0.64 19.03
N GLU A 121 15.75 -0.16 18.62
CA GLU A 121 14.62 0.14 19.51
C GLU A 121 13.44 -0.80 19.23
N TYR A 122 12.75 -1.22 20.28
CA TYR A 122 11.55 -2.03 20.14
C TYR A 122 10.35 -1.16 19.79
N VAL A 123 9.69 -1.48 18.70
CA VAL A 123 8.43 -0.88 18.26
C VAL A 123 7.29 -1.83 18.62
N SER A 124 6.33 -1.34 19.43
CA SER A 124 5.15 -2.12 19.82
C SER A 124 4.25 -2.44 18.62
N ALA A 125 3.47 -3.50 18.73
CA ALA A 125 2.42 -3.80 17.76
C ALA A 125 1.44 -2.63 17.65
N HIS A 126 1.03 -2.31 16.43
CA HIS A 126 0.15 -1.18 16.12
C HIS A 126 -0.61 -1.43 14.81
N LEU A 127 -1.50 -0.50 14.45
CA LEU A 127 -2.30 -0.58 13.25
C LEU A 127 -1.81 0.41 12.19
N HIS A 128 -1.72 -0.06 10.95
CA HIS A 128 -1.65 0.79 9.78
C HIS A 128 -3.06 1.00 9.21
N LEU A 129 -3.50 2.24 9.17
CA LEU A 129 -4.72 2.69 8.53
C LEU A 129 -4.38 2.95 7.06
N ASN A 130 -4.47 1.91 6.24
CA ASN A 130 -3.94 1.95 4.88
C ASN A 130 -4.98 2.31 3.84
N VAL A 131 -4.59 3.15 2.90
CA VAL A 131 -5.33 3.38 1.64
C VAL A 131 -4.43 3.05 0.46
N THR A 132 -5.01 2.42 -0.56
CA THR A 132 -4.27 2.00 -1.75
C THR A 132 -4.77 2.73 -2.99
N TYR A 133 -3.83 3.15 -3.82
CA TYR A 133 -4.10 3.73 -5.15
C TYR A 133 -3.50 2.84 -6.24
N ILE A 134 -4.17 2.81 -7.40
CA ILE A 134 -3.67 2.11 -8.58
C ILE A 134 -2.91 3.09 -9.46
N PHE A 135 -1.70 2.72 -9.82
CA PHE A 135 -0.85 3.46 -10.73
C PHE A 135 -0.54 2.60 -11.96
N GLU A 136 -0.24 3.26 -13.06
CA GLU A 136 0.27 2.63 -14.27
C GLU A 136 1.68 3.15 -14.57
N ALA A 137 2.56 2.26 -15.03
CA ALA A 137 3.94 2.60 -15.36
C ALA A 137 4.49 1.72 -16.49
N PRO A 138 5.34 2.26 -17.41
CA PRO A 138 6.05 1.47 -18.41
C PRO A 138 7.01 0.47 -17.76
N GLU A 139 7.12 -0.75 -18.32
CA GLU A 139 7.99 -1.80 -17.79
C GLU A 139 9.49 -1.55 -18.06
N GLU A 140 9.80 -0.79 -19.10
CA GLU A 140 11.17 -0.63 -19.62
C GLU A 140 12.04 0.30 -18.78
N GLN A 141 11.49 0.83 -17.69
CA GLN A 141 12.22 1.70 -16.77
C GLN A 141 13.28 0.93 -15.98
N LYS A 142 14.35 1.62 -15.62
CA LYS A 142 15.37 1.06 -14.77
C LYS A 142 14.90 0.99 -13.33
N LEU A 143 14.94 -0.20 -12.75
CA LEU A 143 14.53 -0.46 -11.37
C LEU A 143 15.76 -0.50 -10.45
N PHE A 144 15.59 -0.05 -9.21
CA PHE A 144 16.62 -0.05 -8.18
C PHE A 144 16.02 -0.53 -6.85
N VAL A 145 16.79 -1.30 -6.12
CA VAL A 145 16.46 -1.66 -4.74
C VAL A 145 16.77 -0.50 -3.79
N LYS A 146 16.00 -0.38 -2.70
CA LYS A 146 16.27 0.46 -1.53
C LYS A 146 16.80 -0.45 -0.42
N PRO A 147 18.12 -0.61 -0.25
CA PRO A 147 18.71 -1.73 0.52
C PRO A 147 18.30 -1.80 1.99
N ASP A 148 17.90 -0.67 2.59
CA ASP A 148 17.40 -0.60 3.96
C ASP A 148 15.93 -1.08 4.11
N GLU A 149 15.20 -1.24 3.02
CA GLU A 149 13.80 -1.66 3.01
C GLU A 149 13.56 -2.93 2.18
N ASN A 150 14.21 -3.06 1.02
CA ASN A 150 14.00 -4.20 0.14
C ASN A 150 15.31 -4.72 -0.48
N SER A 151 15.29 -5.97 -0.94
CA SER A 151 16.40 -6.65 -1.61
C SER A 151 16.08 -7.11 -3.04
N GLY A 152 14.91 -6.80 -3.55
CA GLY A 152 14.50 -7.09 -4.91
C GLY A 152 13.38 -6.18 -5.37
N VAL A 153 13.36 -5.85 -6.65
CA VAL A 153 12.28 -5.13 -7.33
C VAL A 153 12.06 -5.79 -8.67
N MET A 154 10.84 -6.19 -8.98
CA MET A 154 10.53 -6.81 -10.27
C MET A 154 9.06 -6.70 -10.66
N TRP A 155 8.80 -6.76 -11.94
CA TRP A 155 7.47 -7.00 -12.49
C TRP A 155 7.10 -8.47 -12.31
N ILE A 156 5.97 -8.75 -11.68
CA ILE A 156 5.45 -10.09 -11.42
C ILE A 156 4.14 -10.25 -12.19
N GLU A 157 4.03 -11.34 -12.96
CA GLU A 157 2.77 -11.71 -13.60
C GLU A 157 1.67 -11.87 -12.54
N ILE A 158 0.49 -11.32 -12.82
CA ILE A 158 -0.63 -11.32 -11.86
C ILE A 158 -0.97 -12.73 -11.37
N ASP A 159 -0.95 -13.70 -12.27
CA ASP A 159 -1.27 -15.09 -11.94
C ASP A 159 -0.17 -15.77 -11.08
N ASP A 160 1.05 -15.20 -11.04
CA ASP A 160 2.18 -15.71 -10.27
C ASP A 160 2.34 -15.07 -8.89
N ILE A 161 1.61 -14.01 -8.59
CA ILE A 161 1.69 -13.31 -7.29
C ILE A 161 1.48 -14.28 -6.12
N LYS A 162 0.51 -15.19 -6.24
CA LYS A 162 0.22 -16.20 -5.21
C LYS A 162 1.35 -17.19 -4.94
N ASN A 163 2.29 -17.36 -5.90
CA ASN A 163 3.45 -18.22 -5.75
C ASN A 163 4.68 -17.45 -5.26
N LYS A 164 4.70 -16.14 -5.45
CA LYS A 164 5.80 -15.25 -5.07
C LYS A 164 5.66 -14.68 -3.68
N SER A 165 4.46 -14.19 -3.33
CA SER A 165 4.19 -13.68 -1.99
C SER A 165 3.94 -14.83 -1.02
N THR A 166 4.50 -14.71 0.19
CA THR A 166 4.29 -15.66 1.30
C THR A 166 3.18 -15.19 2.25
N GLU A 167 2.68 -13.98 2.05
CA GLU A 167 1.69 -13.34 2.91
C GLU A 167 0.27 -13.73 2.49
N LYS A 168 -0.15 -14.92 2.89
CA LYS A 168 -1.44 -15.51 2.48
C LYS A 168 -2.64 -14.60 2.73
N TRP A 169 -2.68 -13.88 3.85
CA TRP A 169 -3.78 -12.98 4.18
C TRP A 169 -3.84 -11.80 3.19
N PHE A 170 -2.68 -11.23 2.82
CA PHE A 170 -2.59 -10.16 1.80
C PHE A 170 -3.04 -10.66 0.43
N ILE A 171 -2.60 -11.87 0.04
CA ILE A 171 -3.03 -12.49 -1.24
C ILE A 171 -4.55 -12.63 -1.28
N ASP A 172 -5.13 -13.25 -0.24
CA ASP A 172 -6.53 -13.62 -0.21
C ASP A 172 -7.47 -12.40 -0.02
N ARG A 173 -7.04 -11.38 0.72
CA ARG A 173 -7.90 -10.27 1.13
C ARG A 173 -7.62 -8.94 0.41
N ILE A 174 -6.39 -8.69 0.00
CA ILE A 174 -5.99 -7.42 -0.59
C ILE A 174 -5.66 -7.58 -2.08
N TYR A 175 -4.65 -8.40 -2.41
CA TYR A 175 -4.21 -8.50 -3.80
C TYR A 175 -5.29 -9.05 -4.72
N SER A 176 -6.08 -10.04 -4.28
CA SER A 176 -7.19 -10.59 -5.05
C SER A 176 -8.23 -9.53 -5.46
N LYS A 177 -8.58 -8.60 -4.54
CA LYS A 177 -9.53 -7.53 -4.85
C LYS A 177 -8.94 -6.44 -5.74
N LEU A 178 -7.64 -6.10 -5.55
CA LEU A 178 -6.93 -5.15 -6.41
C LEU A 178 -6.80 -5.69 -7.84
N ILE A 179 -6.46 -6.98 -7.99
CA ILE A 179 -6.44 -7.67 -9.29
C ILE A 179 -7.80 -7.62 -9.97
N LYS A 180 -8.89 -7.80 -9.23
CA LYS A 180 -10.23 -7.68 -9.79
C LYS A 180 -10.51 -6.24 -10.24
N LYS A 181 -10.28 -5.26 -9.37
CA LYS A 181 -10.54 -3.83 -9.64
C LYS A 181 -9.75 -3.30 -10.84
N MET A 182 -8.46 -3.67 -10.97
CA MET A 182 -7.64 -3.20 -12.10
C MET A 182 -8.12 -3.74 -13.46
N LYS A 183 -8.91 -4.82 -13.49
CA LYS A 183 -9.50 -5.37 -14.72
C LYS A 183 -10.82 -4.67 -15.10
N GLU A 184 -11.40 -3.89 -14.17
CA GLU A 184 -12.67 -3.19 -14.36
C GLU A 184 -12.49 -1.71 -14.79
N ILE A 185 -11.23 -1.22 -14.81
CA ILE A 185 -10.84 0.16 -15.20
C ILE A 185 -9.97 0.18 -16.51
#